data_cebfa3e29eeb20a456e5a172455ebe0d
#
_entry.id   cebfa3e29eeb20a456e5a172455ebe0d
#
_cell.length_a   1.000
_cell.length_b   1.000
_cell.length_c   1.000
_cell.angle_alpha   90.00
_cell.angle_beta   90.00
_cell.angle_gamma   90.00
#
_symmetry.space_group_name_H-M   'P 1'
#
loop_
_entity.id
_entity.type
_entity.pdbx_description
1 polymer ?
#
loop_
_entity_poly.entity_id
_entity_poly.type
_entity_poly.pdbx_seq_one_letter_code
_entity_poly.pdbx_strand_id
1 'polypeptide(L)'
;SDLIDFHKTGFAPYISSLFLIQNGSALHSIFKSSIQRLERKEYGNNFLQHHTIELSRSSGSIFSAWAALQGIGVEGFQYYFANLMTVAETFRRELCKQKFECLNPFSLSFAGAFFPVYRGISLSKAKIMASTEQINNYVYRLFEFFYKGDHKYSKYVLGFLPQCCKSQFGVPISGLRIFPMSSFMTPKKAEEISKELGEMKAVFDENYEFCNMEIIGSKPIHVPK
;
A
#
# COMPACT_ATOMS: atom_id res chain seq x y z
N SER A 1 8.35 -18.92 2.74
CA SER A 1 7.76 -18.31 3.94
C SER A 1 6.66 -17.37 3.54
N ASP A 2 5.57 -17.37 4.29
CA ASP A 2 4.41 -16.53 4.04
C ASP A 2 4.07 -15.73 5.30
N LEU A 3 3.64 -14.48 5.08
CA LEU A 3 3.16 -13.59 6.14
C LEU A 3 1.69 -13.25 5.87
N ILE A 4 0.83 -13.52 6.84
CA ILE A 4 -0.60 -13.25 6.78
C ILE A 4 -0.94 -12.26 7.89
N ASP A 5 -1.40 -11.07 7.51
CA ASP A 5 -1.83 -10.03 8.43
C ASP A 5 -3.35 -10.08 8.63
N PHE A 6 -3.79 -10.79 9.65
CA PHE A 6 -5.22 -10.87 9.99
C PHE A 6 -5.82 -9.52 10.38
N HIS A 7 -5.02 -8.63 10.94
CA HIS A 7 -5.46 -7.27 11.27
C HIS A 7 -5.64 -6.34 10.05
N LYS A 8 -5.31 -6.77 8.84
CA LYS A 8 -5.54 -6.02 7.60
C LYS A 8 -6.80 -6.51 6.88
N THR A 9 -6.77 -7.74 6.40
CA THR A 9 -7.87 -8.31 5.59
C THR A 9 -8.54 -9.50 6.25
N GLY A 10 -8.13 -9.89 7.45
CA GLY A 10 -8.63 -11.04 8.19
C GLY A 10 -9.66 -10.73 9.26
N PHE A 11 -10.16 -9.49 9.35
CA PHE A 11 -11.17 -9.04 10.32
C PHE A 11 -10.78 -9.22 11.80
N ALA A 12 -9.50 -9.41 12.09
CA ALA A 12 -9.00 -9.48 13.46
C ALA A 12 -8.52 -8.10 13.95
N PRO A 13 -8.62 -7.79 15.25
CA PRO A 13 -8.05 -6.59 15.84
C PRO A 13 -6.54 -6.50 15.65
N TYR A 14 -6.01 -5.29 15.70
CA TYR A 14 -4.58 -5.02 15.69
C TYR A 14 -3.93 -5.39 17.03
N ILE A 15 -2.83 -6.08 17.14
CA ILE A 15 -1.94 -6.65 16.14
C ILE A 15 -2.24 -8.14 16.01
N SER A 16 -2.49 -8.64 14.79
CA SER A 16 -2.67 -10.06 14.54
C SER A 16 -2.04 -10.42 13.21
N SER A 17 -0.91 -11.13 13.26
CA SER A 17 -0.18 -11.61 12.08
C SER A 17 0.30 -13.04 12.30
N LEU A 18 0.33 -13.81 11.22
CA LEU A 18 0.84 -15.18 11.18
C LEU A 18 2.03 -15.25 10.22
N PHE A 19 3.13 -15.79 10.69
CA PHE A 19 4.30 -16.05 9.88
C PHE A 19 4.47 -17.56 9.70
N LEU A 20 4.42 -18.03 8.46
CA LEU A 20 4.57 -19.43 8.10
C LEU A 20 5.93 -19.67 7.46
N ILE A 21 6.66 -20.66 7.95
CA ILE A 21 7.96 -21.08 7.43
C ILE A 21 7.86 -22.54 7.01
N GLN A 22 8.14 -22.83 5.74
CA GLN A 22 8.15 -24.19 5.22
C GLN A 22 9.31 -25.00 5.79
N ASN A 23 10.48 -24.40 5.96
CA ASN A 23 11.66 -25.05 6.51
C ASN A 23 12.10 -24.40 7.82
N GLY A 24 11.85 -25.08 8.94
CA GLY A 24 12.18 -24.60 10.29
C GLY A 24 13.68 -24.33 10.50
N SER A 25 14.58 -24.93 9.72
CA SER A 25 16.02 -24.65 9.82
C SER A 25 16.38 -23.20 9.45
N ALA A 26 15.53 -22.51 8.68
CA ALA A 26 15.70 -21.09 8.38
C ALA A 26 15.60 -20.20 9.64
N LEU A 27 14.84 -20.61 10.66
CA LEU A 27 14.78 -19.91 11.94
C LEU A 27 16.12 -19.93 12.68
N HIS A 28 16.87 -21.04 12.58
CA HIS A 28 18.18 -21.16 13.22
C HIS A 28 19.19 -20.15 12.68
N SER A 29 19.13 -19.81 11.40
CA SER A 29 20.03 -18.81 10.80
C SER A 29 19.75 -17.38 11.29
N ILE A 30 18.49 -17.06 11.61
CA ILE A 30 18.09 -15.74 12.11
C ILE A 30 18.56 -15.54 13.57
N PHE A 31 18.52 -16.61 14.37
CA PHE A 31 18.80 -16.55 15.81
C PHE A 31 20.11 -17.24 16.22
N LYS A 32 20.98 -17.58 15.28
CA LYS A 32 22.21 -18.36 15.50
C LYS A 32 23.07 -17.83 16.65
N SER A 33 23.18 -16.50 16.82
CA SER A 33 23.95 -15.90 17.90
C SER A 33 23.28 -16.01 19.27
N SER A 34 21.95 -16.07 19.31
CA SER A 34 21.18 -16.22 20.57
C SER A 34 21.07 -17.67 21.00
N ILE A 35 20.96 -18.58 20.05
CA ILE A 35 20.85 -20.04 20.30
C ILE A 35 22.15 -20.61 20.83
N GLN A 36 23.31 -20.16 20.38
CA GLN A 36 24.62 -20.63 20.88
C GLN A 36 24.82 -20.37 22.38
N ARG A 37 24.12 -19.40 22.97
CA ARG A 37 24.14 -19.16 24.43
C ARG A 37 23.17 -20.07 25.20
N LEU A 38 22.20 -20.67 24.52
CA LEU A 38 21.08 -21.42 25.10
C LEU A 38 21.16 -22.94 24.85
N GLU A 39 22.22 -23.42 24.15
CA GLU A 39 22.49 -24.87 23.98
C GLU A 39 22.88 -25.53 25.30
N ARG A 40 22.10 -25.29 26.35
CA ARG A 40 22.06 -26.24 27.47
C ARG A 40 21.19 -27.40 27.03
N LYS A 41 21.79 -28.58 27.00
CA LYS A 41 21.22 -29.88 26.61
C LYS A 41 19.93 -30.29 27.35
N GLU A 42 19.46 -29.48 28.29
CA GLU A 42 18.37 -29.84 29.23
C GLU A 42 16.96 -29.51 28.70
N TYR A 43 16.84 -28.61 27.72
CA TYR A 43 15.54 -28.23 27.17
C TYR A 43 15.56 -28.50 25.68
N GLY A 44 14.83 -29.50 25.24
CA GLY A 44 14.78 -29.88 23.81
C GLY A 44 14.66 -28.68 22.87
N ASN A 45 15.21 -28.79 21.65
CA ASN A 45 15.37 -27.75 20.65
C ASN A 45 14.08 -27.08 20.14
N ASN A 46 12.95 -27.31 20.80
CA ASN A 46 11.60 -26.97 20.29
C ASN A 46 10.91 -25.82 21.04
N PHE A 47 11.61 -25.08 21.89
CA PHE A 47 10.98 -23.93 22.56
C PHE A 47 10.87 -22.74 21.61
N LEU A 48 9.64 -22.48 21.17
CA LEU A 48 9.29 -21.33 20.29
C LEU A 48 9.79 -19.99 20.84
N GLN A 49 9.88 -19.84 22.14
CA GLN A 49 10.40 -18.63 22.81
C GLN A 49 11.86 -18.31 22.42
N HIS A 50 12.64 -19.31 22.01
CA HIS A 50 14.02 -19.08 21.54
C HIS A 50 14.10 -18.50 20.15
N HIS A 51 12.99 -18.50 19.42
CA HIS A 51 12.87 -18.02 18.07
C HIS A 51 12.02 -16.74 17.96
N THR A 52 11.80 -16.05 19.06
CA THR A 52 11.00 -14.81 19.07
C THR A 52 11.70 -13.73 19.89
N ILE A 53 11.53 -12.46 19.48
CA ILE A 53 12.07 -11.31 20.22
C ILE A 53 11.28 -11.08 21.51
N GLU A 54 9.97 -11.35 21.49
CA GLU A 54 9.09 -11.24 22.64
C GLU A 54 8.80 -12.61 23.22
N LEU A 55 9.03 -12.79 24.52
CA LEU A 55 8.81 -14.05 25.22
C LEU A 55 7.35 -14.24 25.63
N SER A 56 6.68 -13.17 26.06
CA SER A 56 5.28 -13.21 26.51
C SER A 56 4.41 -12.38 25.57
N ARG A 57 3.37 -13.00 25.02
CA ARG A 57 2.42 -12.33 24.11
C ARG A 57 1.00 -12.59 24.57
N SER A 58 0.14 -11.58 24.34
CA SER A 58 -1.29 -11.77 24.53
C SER A 58 -1.82 -12.83 23.57
N SER A 59 -2.59 -13.77 24.08
CA SER A 59 -3.32 -14.75 23.27
C SER A 59 -4.52 -14.16 22.53
N GLY A 60 -4.94 -12.95 22.87
CA GLY A 60 -6.10 -12.28 22.28
C GLY A 60 -6.04 -12.17 20.76
N SER A 61 -4.86 -11.90 20.18
CA SER A 61 -4.69 -11.85 18.73
C SER A 61 -4.89 -13.21 18.05
N ILE A 62 -4.49 -14.30 18.68
CA ILE A 62 -4.68 -15.67 18.18
C ILE A 62 -6.16 -16.03 18.19
N PHE A 63 -6.83 -15.80 19.32
CA PHE A 63 -8.27 -16.07 19.46
C PHE A 63 -9.10 -15.21 18.50
N SER A 64 -8.74 -13.95 18.30
CA SER A 64 -9.42 -13.07 17.36
C SER A 64 -9.28 -13.56 15.90
N ALA A 65 -8.09 -13.97 15.49
CA ALA A 65 -7.85 -14.52 14.16
C ALA A 65 -8.62 -15.85 13.99
N TRP A 66 -8.59 -16.73 14.99
CA TRP A 66 -9.34 -17.97 14.97
C TRP A 66 -10.85 -17.73 14.89
N ALA A 67 -11.39 -16.83 15.72
CA ALA A 67 -12.81 -16.47 15.71
C ALA A 67 -13.25 -15.91 14.35
N ALA A 68 -12.44 -15.04 13.74
CA ALA A 68 -12.70 -14.52 12.40
C ALA A 68 -12.72 -15.64 11.35
N LEU A 69 -11.75 -16.55 11.38
CA LEU A 69 -11.70 -17.70 10.47
C LEU A 69 -12.93 -18.61 10.63
N GLN A 70 -13.34 -18.89 11.86
CA GLN A 70 -14.52 -19.74 12.14
C GLN A 70 -15.82 -19.03 11.79
N GLY A 71 -15.96 -17.74 12.14
CA GLY A 71 -17.19 -16.99 11.94
C GLY A 71 -17.47 -16.63 10.49
N ILE A 72 -16.44 -16.30 9.72
CA ILE A 72 -16.55 -15.92 8.31
C ILE A 72 -16.52 -17.16 7.41
N GLY A 73 -15.68 -18.12 7.74
CA GLY A 73 -15.48 -19.35 7.00
C GLY A 73 -14.80 -19.14 5.64
N VAL A 74 -14.49 -20.24 4.98
CA VAL A 74 -13.79 -20.22 3.68
C VAL A 74 -14.61 -19.49 2.61
N GLU A 75 -15.89 -19.77 2.52
CA GLU A 75 -16.78 -19.16 1.51
C GLU A 75 -16.92 -17.65 1.74
N GLY A 76 -17.05 -17.21 2.99
CA GLY A 76 -17.13 -15.79 3.32
C GLY A 76 -15.86 -15.04 2.95
N PHE A 77 -14.67 -15.61 3.22
CA PHE A 77 -13.40 -15.02 2.78
C PHE A 77 -13.25 -15.02 1.26
N GLN A 78 -13.64 -16.09 0.57
CA GLN A 78 -13.63 -16.14 -0.89
C GLN A 78 -14.51 -15.05 -1.50
N TYR A 79 -15.73 -14.88 -1.00
CA TYR A 79 -16.62 -13.82 -1.43
C TYR A 79 -16.03 -12.43 -1.18
N TYR A 80 -15.50 -12.20 0.01
CA TYR A 80 -14.88 -10.92 0.37
C TYR A 80 -13.69 -10.59 -0.52
N PHE A 81 -12.78 -11.52 -0.74
CA PHE A 81 -11.62 -11.29 -1.60
C PHE A 81 -12.01 -11.12 -3.06
N ALA A 82 -12.99 -11.87 -3.56
CA ALA A 82 -13.51 -11.67 -4.91
C ALA A 82 -14.09 -10.26 -5.10
N ASN A 83 -14.84 -9.76 -4.11
CA ASN A 83 -15.33 -8.38 -4.12
C ASN A 83 -14.18 -7.36 -4.12
N LEU A 84 -13.17 -7.53 -3.25
CA LEU A 84 -12.01 -6.63 -3.21
C LEU A 84 -11.24 -6.60 -4.54
N MET A 85 -11.09 -7.76 -5.20
CA MET A 85 -10.48 -7.84 -6.53
C MET A 85 -11.29 -7.07 -7.57
N THR A 86 -12.61 -7.26 -7.60
CA THR A 86 -13.51 -6.56 -8.51
C THR A 86 -13.49 -5.05 -8.28
N VAL A 87 -13.47 -4.62 -7.03
CA VAL A 87 -13.35 -3.19 -6.64
C VAL A 87 -12.00 -2.61 -7.11
N ALA A 88 -10.90 -3.32 -6.86
CA ALA A 88 -9.57 -2.87 -7.27
C ALA A 88 -9.46 -2.75 -8.79
N GLU A 89 -10.05 -3.70 -9.53
CA GLU A 89 -10.08 -3.67 -10.99
C GLU A 89 -10.94 -2.51 -11.51
N THR A 90 -12.05 -2.24 -10.84
CA THR A 90 -12.89 -1.08 -11.14
C THR A 90 -12.11 0.23 -10.96
N PHE A 91 -11.38 0.40 -9.85
CA PHE A 91 -10.49 1.57 -9.67
C PHE A 91 -9.46 1.69 -10.78
N ARG A 92 -8.80 0.59 -11.17
CA ARG A 92 -7.81 0.60 -12.25
C ARG A 92 -8.43 1.10 -13.56
N ARG A 93 -9.58 0.56 -13.93
CA ARG A 93 -10.29 0.92 -15.15
C ARG A 93 -10.79 2.36 -15.11
N GLU A 94 -11.47 2.76 -14.05
CA GLU A 94 -12.13 4.06 -13.98
C GLU A 94 -11.15 5.22 -13.80
N LEU A 95 -10.08 5.06 -13.01
CA LEU A 95 -9.06 6.09 -12.88
C LEU A 95 -8.27 6.32 -14.18
N CYS A 96 -8.08 5.28 -14.99
CA CYS A 96 -7.48 5.48 -16.31
C CYS A 96 -8.32 6.42 -17.20
N LYS A 97 -9.66 6.42 -17.07
CA LYS A 97 -10.54 7.37 -17.74
C LYS A 97 -10.37 8.81 -17.21
N GLN A 98 -9.90 8.97 -15.98
CA GLN A 98 -9.70 10.25 -15.27
C GLN A 98 -8.26 10.79 -15.38
N LYS A 99 -7.54 10.45 -16.42
CA LYS A 99 -6.15 10.89 -16.66
C LYS A 99 -5.16 10.42 -15.58
N PHE A 100 -5.34 9.20 -15.10
CA PHE A 100 -4.31 8.46 -14.34
C PHE A 100 -3.81 7.29 -15.19
N GLU A 101 -2.53 6.97 -15.10
CA GLU A 101 -1.96 5.74 -15.65
C GLU A 101 -1.82 4.71 -14.54
N CYS A 102 -2.33 3.51 -14.75
CA CYS A 102 -2.15 2.42 -13.81
C CYS A 102 -0.73 1.84 -13.90
N LEU A 103 0.00 1.84 -12.79
CA LEU A 103 1.38 1.37 -12.72
C LEU A 103 1.48 -0.15 -12.55
N ASN A 104 0.41 -0.79 -12.07
CA ASN A 104 0.34 -2.22 -11.83
C ASN A 104 -0.93 -2.88 -12.43
N PRO A 105 -1.16 -2.75 -13.76
CA PRO A 105 -2.41 -3.16 -14.38
C PRO A 105 -2.69 -4.67 -14.30
N PHE A 106 -1.64 -5.48 -14.24
CA PHE A 106 -1.74 -6.95 -14.19
C PHE A 106 -1.52 -7.54 -12.79
N SER A 107 -1.52 -6.70 -11.76
CA SER A 107 -1.32 -7.16 -10.39
C SER A 107 -2.59 -7.83 -9.84
N LEU A 108 -2.41 -8.98 -9.22
CA LEU A 108 -3.44 -9.65 -8.42
C LEU A 108 -3.63 -9.00 -7.03
N SER A 109 -2.95 -7.91 -6.74
CA SER A 109 -3.10 -7.16 -5.50
C SER A 109 -4.37 -6.32 -5.49
N PHE A 110 -4.97 -6.15 -4.33
CA PHE A 110 -6.04 -5.18 -4.10
C PHE A 110 -5.55 -3.74 -4.18
N ALA A 111 -4.25 -3.51 -4.02
CA ALA A 111 -3.66 -2.18 -4.14
C ALA A 111 -3.53 -1.78 -5.61
N GLY A 112 -4.07 -0.62 -5.95
CA GLY A 112 -3.81 0.06 -7.21
C GLY A 112 -2.73 1.13 -7.01
N ALA A 113 -1.73 1.15 -7.88
CA ALA A 113 -0.73 2.22 -7.97
C ALA A 113 -0.96 3.01 -9.26
N PHE A 114 -0.93 4.34 -9.16
CA PHE A 114 -1.32 5.22 -10.25
C PHE A 114 -0.35 6.39 -10.39
N PHE A 115 -0.07 6.73 -11.64
CA PHE A 115 0.63 7.95 -12.00
C PHE A 115 -0.39 8.98 -12.54
N PRO A 116 -0.50 10.17 -11.92
CA PRO A 116 -1.41 11.20 -12.43
C PRO A 116 -0.79 11.91 -13.64
N VAL A 117 -1.45 11.82 -14.78
CA VAL A 117 -1.02 12.46 -16.04
C VAL A 117 -1.32 13.96 -15.97
N TYR A 118 -0.29 14.81 -16.18
CA TYR A 118 -0.41 16.26 -16.17
C TYR A 118 -0.09 16.86 -17.53
N ARG A 119 -1.01 17.63 -18.12
CA ARG A 119 -0.84 18.29 -19.43
C ARG A 119 -0.28 17.37 -20.52
N GLY A 120 -0.73 16.11 -20.52
CA GLY A 120 -0.29 15.09 -21.48
C GLY A 120 1.06 14.44 -21.17
N ILE A 121 1.68 14.77 -20.05
CA ILE A 121 2.90 14.10 -19.56
C ILE A 121 2.50 12.77 -18.95
N SER A 122 2.60 11.72 -19.73
CA SER A 122 2.46 10.33 -19.35
C SER A 122 3.82 9.74 -18.91
N LEU A 123 3.86 8.55 -18.37
CA LEU A 123 5.13 7.87 -18.05
C LEU A 123 6.05 7.73 -19.25
N SER A 124 5.48 7.51 -20.44
CA SER A 124 6.23 7.42 -21.68
C SER A 124 6.86 8.76 -22.14
N LYS A 125 6.31 9.89 -21.70
CA LYS A 125 6.78 11.24 -22.02
C LYS A 125 7.50 11.93 -20.86
N ALA A 126 7.53 11.32 -19.68
CA ALA A 126 8.02 11.87 -18.43
C ALA A 126 9.49 12.25 -18.63
N LYS A 127 10.38 12.40 -18.91
CA LYS A 127 11.74 12.90 -19.11
C LYS A 127 11.86 13.87 -20.30
N ILE A 128 10.98 13.70 -21.31
CA ILE A 128 11.06 14.50 -22.53
C ILE A 128 10.42 15.86 -22.30
N MET A 129 9.28 15.91 -21.58
CA MET A 129 8.46 17.12 -21.43
C MET A 129 8.66 17.86 -20.11
N ALA A 130 9.26 17.20 -19.11
CA ALA A 130 9.54 17.80 -17.80
C ALA A 130 10.69 17.06 -17.11
N SER A 131 11.37 17.74 -16.17
CA SER A 131 12.38 17.08 -15.35
C SER A 131 11.74 16.08 -14.39
N THR A 132 12.52 15.09 -13.98
CA THR A 132 12.08 14.09 -12.98
C THR A 132 11.62 14.74 -11.68
N GLU A 133 12.34 15.77 -11.27
CA GLU A 133 12.04 16.51 -10.05
C GLU A 133 10.70 17.24 -10.17
N GLN A 134 10.45 17.92 -11.28
CA GLN A 134 9.17 18.58 -11.54
C GLN A 134 8.00 17.59 -11.52
N ILE A 135 8.18 16.42 -12.14
CA ILE A 135 7.16 15.35 -12.17
C ILE A 135 6.90 14.81 -10.78
N ASN A 136 7.94 14.46 -10.03
CA ASN A 136 7.79 13.92 -8.68
C ASN A 136 7.21 14.96 -7.72
N ASN A 137 7.57 16.22 -7.87
CA ASN A 137 6.99 17.32 -7.10
C ASN A 137 5.50 17.51 -7.42
N TYR A 138 5.10 17.43 -8.70
CA TYR A 138 3.70 17.47 -9.08
C TYR A 138 2.89 16.35 -8.39
N VAL A 139 3.38 15.09 -8.44
CA VAL A 139 2.70 13.96 -7.79
C VAL A 139 2.59 14.18 -6.29
N TYR A 140 3.65 14.69 -5.66
CA TYR A 140 3.65 14.99 -4.23
C TYR A 140 2.68 16.12 -3.86
N ARG A 141 2.64 17.21 -4.64
CA ARG A 141 1.71 18.32 -4.41
C ARG A 141 0.26 17.93 -4.64
N LEU A 142 -0.02 17.07 -5.62
CA LEU A 142 -1.35 16.50 -5.81
C LEU A 142 -1.74 15.60 -4.62
N PHE A 143 -0.82 14.80 -4.11
CA PHE A 143 -1.04 14.03 -2.88
C PHE A 143 -1.36 14.96 -1.70
N GLU A 144 -0.59 16.03 -1.48
CA GLU A 144 -0.87 17.01 -0.42
C GLU A 144 -2.23 17.67 -0.59
N PHE A 145 -2.64 17.97 -1.82
CA PHE A 145 -3.95 18.54 -2.12
C PHE A 145 -5.08 17.60 -1.71
N PHE A 146 -4.98 16.31 -2.00
CA PHE A 146 -5.94 15.31 -1.54
C PHE A 146 -5.92 15.13 -0.02
N TYR A 147 -4.76 15.24 0.62
CA TYR A 147 -4.59 14.98 2.03
C TYR A 147 -4.89 16.19 2.91
N LYS A 148 -4.45 17.39 2.50
CA LYS A 148 -4.55 18.64 3.27
C LYS A 148 -5.53 19.66 2.69
N GLY A 149 -6.14 19.34 1.57
CA GLY A 149 -7.06 20.23 0.88
C GLY A 149 -8.22 20.67 1.76
N ASP A 150 -8.80 21.83 1.45
CA ASP A 150 -9.99 22.34 2.10
C ASP A 150 -11.04 21.22 2.19
N HIS A 151 -11.80 21.12 3.29
CA HIS A 151 -12.76 20.05 3.58
C HIS A 151 -13.69 19.68 2.41
N LYS A 152 -13.88 20.58 1.47
CA LYS A 152 -14.62 20.34 0.23
C LYS A 152 -13.94 19.30 -0.68
N TYR A 153 -12.60 19.20 -0.65
CA TYR A 153 -11.79 18.37 -1.56
C TYR A 153 -11.04 17.22 -0.87
N SER A 154 -10.95 17.20 0.46
CA SER A 154 -10.22 16.16 1.21
C SER A 154 -11.09 14.99 1.66
N LYS A 155 -11.99 14.51 0.80
CA LYS A 155 -12.86 13.37 1.13
C LYS A 155 -12.14 12.03 1.19
N TYR A 156 -11.03 11.90 0.48
CA TYR A 156 -10.33 10.64 0.28
C TYR A 156 -8.84 10.78 0.54
N VAL A 157 -8.30 9.89 1.37
CA VAL A 157 -6.86 9.82 1.63
C VAL A 157 -6.25 8.77 0.71
N LEU A 158 -5.40 9.21 -0.21
CA LEU A 158 -4.58 8.35 -1.04
C LEU A 158 -3.22 8.10 -0.36
N GLY A 159 -2.58 6.97 -0.65
CA GLY A 159 -1.20 6.76 -0.24
C GLY A 159 -0.23 7.39 -1.23
N PHE A 160 0.82 8.04 -0.74
CA PHE A 160 1.94 8.47 -1.58
C PHE A 160 2.97 7.35 -1.71
N LEU A 161 3.43 7.10 -2.92
CA LEU A 161 4.46 6.11 -3.24
C LEU A 161 5.68 6.83 -3.81
N PRO A 162 6.70 7.11 -2.99
CA PRO A 162 7.91 7.75 -3.49
C PRO A 162 8.68 6.79 -4.40
N GLN A 163 9.07 7.25 -5.59
CA GLN A 163 9.94 6.55 -6.53
C GLN A 163 9.57 5.06 -6.76
N CYS A 164 8.27 4.77 -6.83
CA CYS A 164 7.74 3.41 -6.84
C CYS A 164 7.90 2.68 -8.17
N CYS A 165 8.17 3.38 -9.25
CA CYS A 165 8.40 2.80 -10.56
C CYS A 165 9.49 3.56 -11.32
N LYS A 166 9.91 2.99 -12.46
CA LYS A 166 10.81 3.68 -13.39
C LYS A 166 10.06 4.02 -14.67
N SER A 167 10.28 5.23 -15.18
CA SER A 167 9.84 5.58 -16.54
C SER A 167 10.54 4.69 -17.57
N GLN A 168 10.09 4.75 -18.83
CA GLN A 168 10.80 4.07 -19.94
C GLN A 168 12.25 4.51 -20.11
N PHE A 169 12.64 5.64 -19.54
CA PHE A 169 14.02 6.15 -19.55
C PHE A 169 14.81 5.78 -18.28
N GLY A 170 14.30 4.85 -17.46
CA GLY A 170 14.95 4.40 -16.24
C GLY A 170 14.89 5.39 -15.06
N VAL A 171 14.11 6.46 -15.19
CA VAL A 171 14.02 7.53 -14.17
C VAL A 171 13.03 7.13 -13.08
N PRO A 172 13.38 7.29 -11.77
CA PRO A 172 12.49 6.96 -10.67
C PRO A 172 11.32 7.94 -10.60
N ILE A 173 10.10 7.43 -10.70
CA ILE A 173 8.85 8.18 -10.69
C ILE A 173 8.01 7.80 -9.47
N SER A 174 7.46 8.82 -8.80
CA SER A 174 6.52 8.67 -7.69
C SER A 174 5.10 8.42 -8.22
N GLY A 175 4.27 7.81 -7.39
CA GLY A 175 2.88 7.52 -7.70
C GLY A 175 1.95 7.70 -6.51
N LEU A 176 0.67 7.45 -6.75
CA LEU A 176 -0.37 7.44 -5.74
C LEU A 176 -0.89 6.02 -5.57
N ARG A 177 -1.29 5.65 -4.36
CA ARG A 177 -1.83 4.34 -4.05
C ARG A 177 -3.26 4.44 -3.56
N ILE A 178 -4.10 3.57 -4.09
CA ILE A 178 -5.43 3.27 -3.55
C ILE A 178 -5.40 1.84 -3.02
N PHE A 179 -5.90 1.65 -1.79
CA PHE A 179 -5.98 0.34 -1.16
C PHE A 179 -7.35 0.16 -0.52
N PRO A 180 -8.36 -0.29 -1.30
CA PRO A 180 -9.75 -0.41 -0.85
C PRO A 180 -9.93 -1.69 -0.02
N MET A 181 -9.72 -1.62 1.29
CA MET A 181 -9.88 -2.77 2.20
C MET A 181 -11.24 -2.83 2.90
N SER A 182 -12.11 -1.85 2.69
CA SER A 182 -13.41 -1.84 3.35
C SER A 182 -14.34 -2.92 2.81
N SER A 183 -14.93 -3.71 3.70
CA SER A 183 -15.96 -4.70 3.33
C SER A 183 -17.22 -4.07 2.73
N PHE A 184 -17.45 -2.78 2.96
CA PHE A 184 -18.57 -2.01 2.40
C PHE A 184 -18.25 -1.35 1.06
N MET A 185 -17.02 -1.51 0.56
CA MET A 185 -16.66 -0.98 -0.75
C MET A 185 -17.29 -1.83 -1.85
N THR A 186 -17.99 -1.17 -2.77
CA THR A 186 -18.62 -1.81 -3.93
C THR A 186 -18.00 -1.27 -5.23
N PRO A 187 -18.11 -1.98 -6.36
CA PRO A 187 -17.68 -1.48 -7.65
C PRO A 187 -18.32 -0.13 -8.01
N LYS A 188 -19.62 0.04 -7.78
CA LYS A 188 -20.32 1.31 -7.99
C LYS A 188 -19.70 2.45 -7.17
N LYS A 189 -19.37 2.19 -5.91
CA LYS A 189 -18.72 3.19 -5.06
C LYS A 189 -17.31 3.52 -5.53
N ALA A 190 -16.59 2.54 -6.07
CA ALA A 190 -15.27 2.75 -6.68
C ALA A 190 -15.36 3.62 -7.96
N GLU A 191 -16.40 3.46 -8.77
CA GLU A 191 -16.69 4.32 -9.93
C GLU A 191 -16.95 5.77 -9.49
N GLU A 192 -17.83 5.97 -8.50
CA GLU A 192 -18.13 7.30 -7.94
C GLU A 192 -16.87 7.98 -7.41
N ILE A 193 -16.08 7.29 -6.59
CA ILE A 193 -14.82 7.80 -6.03
C ILE A 193 -13.82 8.14 -7.14
N SER A 194 -13.68 7.28 -8.13
CA SER A 194 -12.76 7.53 -9.25
C SER A 194 -13.13 8.79 -10.03
N LYS A 195 -14.42 9.03 -10.25
CA LYS A 195 -14.92 10.25 -10.89
C LYS A 195 -14.63 11.48 -10.03
N GLU A 196 -14.96 11.45 -8.75
CA GLU A 196 -14.67 12.56 -7.83
C GLU A 196 -13.15 12.87 -7.77
N LEU A 197 -12.29 11.85 -7.71
CA LEU A 197 -10.83 12.03 -7.76
C LEU A 197 -10.38 12.68 -9.06
N GLY A 198 -11.00 12.33 -10.19
CA GLY A 198 -10.75 12.98 -11.49
C GLY A 198 -11.15 14.45 -11.51
N GLU A 199 -12.30 14.79 -10.95
CA GLU A 199 -12.79 16.16 -10.82
C GLU A 199 -11.87 16.99 -9.91
N MET A 200 -11.48 16.45 -8.77
CA MET A 200 -10.53 17.09 -7.84
C MET A 200 -9.16 17.30 -8.49
N LYS A 201 -8.66 16.32 -9.25
CA LYS A 201 -7.42 16.44 -10.00
C LYS A 201 -7.52 17.55 -11.05
N ALA A 202 -8.63 17.67 -11.76
CA ALA A 202 -8.83 18.73 -12.74
C ALA A 202 -8.75 20.12 -12.12
N VAL A 203 -9.39 20.32 -10.96
CA VAL A 203 -9.29 21.59 -10.20
C VAL A 203 -7.86 21.88 -9.78
N PHE A 204 -7.11 20.85 -9.32
CA PHE A 204 -5.69 21.02 -8.99
C PHE A 204 -4.86 21.40 -10.21
N ASP A 205 -5.06 20.70 -11.34
CA ASP A 205 -4.29 20.91 -12.58
C ASP A 205 -4.49 22.32 -13.19
N GLU A 206 -5.67 22.90 -13.01
CA GLU A 206 -5.97 24.29 -13.47
C GLU A 206 -5.15 25.32 -12.71
N ASN A 207 -4.86 25.08 -11.45
CA ASN A 207 -4.17 26.01 -10.55
C ASN A 207 -2.68 25.66 -10.35
N TYR A 208 -2.22 24.52 -10.87
CA TYR A 208 -0.85 24.08 -10.73
C TYR A 208 0.01 24.50 -11.91
N GLU A 209 1.12 25.16 -11.63
CA GLU A 209 2.18 25.42 -12.60
C GLU A 209 3.49 24.80 -12.14
N PHE A 210 4.27 24.27 -13.08
CA PHE A 210 5.64 23.89 -12.77
C PHE A 210 6.42 25.15 -12.38
N CYS A 211 6.60 25.36 -11.08
CA CYS A 211 7.52 26.38 -10.62
C CYS A 211 8.91 26.07 -11.16
N ASN A 212 9.60 27.05 -11.75
CA ASN A 212 11.04 27.04 -11.92
C ASN A 212 11.65 27.15 -10.52
N MET A 213 11.74 26.03 -9.82
CA MET A 213 12.34 25.99 -8.48
C MET A 213 13.86 26.09 -8.64
N GLU A 214 14.42 27.18 -8.19
CA GLU A 214 15.76 27.18 -7.61
C GLU A 214 15.77 26.16 -6.47
N ILE A 215 16.83 25.36 -6.42
CA ILE A 215 17.04 24.22 -5.52
C ILE A 215 16.86 24.68 -4.06
N ILE A 216 15.68 24.51 -3.50
CA ILE A 216 15.52 24.58 -2.05
C ILE A 216 15.94 23.22 -1.51
N GLY A 217 17.03 23.25 -0.71
CA GLY A 217 17.71 22.09 -0.17
C GLY A 217 16.77 20.99 0.32
N SER A 218 17.11 19.78 -0.05
CA SER A 218 16.45 18.53 0.30
C SER A 218 16.34 18.36 1.83
N LYS A 219 15.27 18.87 2.43
CA LYS A 219 14.88 18.37 3.75
C LYS A 219 14.24 17.00 3.57
N PRO A 220 14.68 15.99 4.32
CA PRO A 220 14.06 14.67 4.27
C PRO A 220 12.58 14.79 4.61
N ILE A 221 11.74 14.20 3.76
CA ILE A 221 10.30 14.13 3.96
C ILE A 221 10.05 13.29 5.21
N HIS A 222 9.62 13.92 6.28
CA HIS A 222 9.16 13.20 7.47
C HIS A 222 7.80 12.58 7.11
N VAL A 223 7.81 11.28 6.78
CA VAL A 223 6.59 10.49 6.68
C VAL A 223 6.13 10.24 8.12
N PRO A 224 4.96 10.70 8.56
CA PRO A 224 4.44 10.34 9.87
C PRO A 224 4.32 8.82 9.96
N LYS A 225 4.84 8.25 11.04
CA LYS A 225 4.74 6.82 11.36
C LYS A 225 3.29 6.41 11.62
#